data_64088050dc73d7f1110d340f310a5166
#
_entry.id   64088050dc73d7f1110d340f310a5166
#
_cell.length_a   1.000
_cell.length_b   1.000
_cell.length_c   1.000
_cell.angle_alpha   90.00
_cell.angle_beta   90.00
_cell.angle_gamma   90.00
#
_symmetry.space_group_name_H-M   'P 1'
#
loop_
_entity.id
_entity.type
_entity.pdbx_description
1 polymer ?
#
loop_
_entity_poly.entity_id
_entity_poly.type
_entity_poly.pdbx_seq_one_letter_code
_entity_poly.pdbx_strand_id
1 'polypeptide(L)'
;SNDPETLGHRIIEVAIDHERHELRDSTSGYRAYVPRGSIARGQTIAQSGQGGPALACVACHGTDLRGVGVIPPLAGRSPTYIVRQLLAFRTGARSAEPGAPMMPVVARMSVDDMIAVAAYAASLEP
;
A
#
# COMPACT_ATOMS: atom_id res chain seq x y z
N SER A 1 -19.93 8.60 2.51
CA SER A 1 -21.12 8.69 1.71
C SER A 1 -21.61 7.30 1.35
N ASN A 2 -22.90 7.13 1.35
CA ASN A 2 -23.53 5.93 0.83
C ASN A 2 -23.72 6.01 -0.68
N ASP A 3 -22.97 6.87 -1.29
CA ASP A 3 -22.98 7.11 -2.70
C ASP A 3 -22.80 5.81 -3.47
N PRO A 4 -23.68 5.49 -4.42
CA PRO A 4 -23.52 4.33 -5.27
C PRO A 4 -22.38 4.45 -6.27
N GLU A 5 -21.73 5.60 -6.38
CA GLU A 5 -20.58 5.72 -7.26
C GLU A 5 -19.53 4.69 -6.91
N THR A 6 -18.95 4.08 -7.92
CA THR A 6 -17.81 3.23 -7.72
C THR A 6 -16.58 4.08 -7.43
N LEU A 7 -15.68 3.57 -6.62
CA LEU A 7 -14.42 4.27 -6.35
C LEU A 7 -13.50 4.28 -7.57
N GLY A 8 -13.67 3.30 -8.49
CA GLY A 8 -12.83 3.20 -9.67
C GLY A 8 -11.38 3.03 -9.29
N HIS A 9 -10.54 4.00 -9.68
CA HIS A 9 -9.11 3.98 -9.40
C HIS A 9 -8.75 4.88 -8.21
N ARG A 10 -9.65 5.02 -7.26
CA ARG A 10 -9.46 5.94 -6.13
C ARG A 10 -9.32 5.20 -4.81
N ILE A 11 -8.60 5.85 -3.90
CA ILE A 11 -8.58 5.50 -2.50
C ILE A 11 -9.08 6.72 -1.73
N ILE A 12 -10.02 6.50 -0.81
CA ILE A 12 -10.55 7.56 0.03
C ILE A 12 -10.23 7.20 1.48
N GLU A 13 -9.59 8.11 2.19
CA GLU A 13 -9.29 7.96 3.61
C GLU A 13 -10.05 9.00 4.41
N VAL A 14 -10.61 8.58 5.54
CA VAL A 14 -11.36 9.45 6.43
C VAL A 14 -10.87 9.21 7.85
N ALA A 15 -10.64 10.28 8.60
CA ALA A 15 -10.26 10.16 9.99
C ALA A 15 -11.39 9.49 10.79
N ILE A 16 -11.04 8.47 11.57
CA ILE A 16 -12.01 7.75 12.39
C ILE A 16 -12.44 8.60 13.57
N ASP A 17 -11.49 9.26 14.20
CA ASP A 17 -11.74 10.19 15.28
C ASP A 17 -11.29 11.57 14.83
N HIS A 18 -12.24 12.35 14.33
CA HIS A 18 -11.96 13.63 13.71
C HIS A 18 -11.34 14.63 14.69
N GLU A 19 -11.87 14.68 15.91
CA GLU A 19 -11.35 15.58 16.92
C GLU A 19 -9.90 15.27 17.28
N ARG A 20 -9.60 14.00 17.51
CA ARG A 20 -8.23 13.58 17.81
C ARG A 20 -7.30 13.89 16.66
N HIS A 21 -7.76 13.72 15.44
CA HIS A 21 -6.97 14.03 14.26
C HIS A 21 -6.65 15.53 14.18
N GLU A 22 -7.63 16.37 14.44
CA GLU A 22 -7.43 17.83 14.45
C GLU A 22 -6.45 18.26 15.51
N LEU A 23 -6.43 17.57 16.66
CA LEU A 23 -5.47 17.80 17.71
C LEU A 23 -4.10 17.19 17.42
N ARG A 24 -3.94 16.60 16.24
CA ARG A 24 -2.70 15.94 15.79
C ARG A 24 -2.26 14.80 16.70
N ASP A 25 -3.22 14.09 17.25
CA ASP A 25 -2.96 12.89 18.03
C ASP A 25 -2.45 11.81 17.09
N SER A 26 -1.20 11.37 17.29
CA SER A 26 -0.57 10.36 16.43
C SER A 26 -1.25 8.99 16.53
N THR A 27 -2.10 8.77 17.53
CA THR A 27 -2.85 7.52 17.66
C THR A 27 -4.19 7.54 16.94
N SER A 28 -4.57 8.67 16.32
CA SER A 28 -5.78 8.74 15.51
C SER A 28 -5.74 7.71 14.40
N GLY A 29 -6.84 6.98 14.24
CA GLY A 29 -6.99 6.03 13.15
C GLY A 29 -7.66 6.64 11.93
N TYR A 30 -7.64 5.89 10.86
CA TYR A 30 -8.26 6.26 9.60
C TYR A 30 -9.07 5.09 9.07
N ARG A 31 -10.12 5.42 8.33
CA ARG A 31 -10.88 4.45 7.55
C ARG A 31 -10.60 4.72 6.07
N ALA A 32 -10.14 3.71 5.37
CA ALA A 32 -9.86 3.82 3.95
C ALA A 32 -10.90 3.05 3.15
N TYR A 33 -11.28 3.62 2.02
CA TYR A 33 -12.21 3.01 1.08
C TYR A 33 -11.47 2.77 -0.23
N VAL A 34 -11.51 1.53 -0.71
CA VAL A 34 -10.81 1.11 -1.92
C VAL A 34 -11.80 0.45 -2.87
N PRO A 35 -11.46 0.35 -4.17
CA PRO A 35 -12.31 -0.35 -5.11
C PRO A 35 -12.60 -1.78 -4.66
N ARG A 36 -13.80 -2.25 -4.95
CA ARG A 36 -14.23 -3.60 -4.58
C ARG A 36 -13.28 -4.63 -5.19
N GLY A 37 -12.91 -5.62 -4.37
CA GLY A 37 -12.01 -6.68 -4.82
C GLY A 37 -10.51 -6.34 -4.71
N SER A 38 -10.17 -5.11 -4.33
CA SER A 38 -8.79 -4.66 -4.25
C SER A 38 -7.96 -5.48 -3.26
N ILE A 39 -8.51 -5.77 -2.08
CA ILE A 39 -7.74 -6.49 -1.04
C ILE A 39 -7.35 -7.89 -1.53
N ALA A 40 -8.31 -8.63 -2.08
CA ALA A 40 -8.03 -9.99 -2.57
C ALA A 40 -7.03 -9.99 -3.73
N ARG A 41 -7.19 -9.04 -4.65
CA ARG A 41 -6.25 -8.89 -5.76
C ARG A 41 -4.87 -8.50 -5.28
N GLY A 42 -4.81 -7.57 -4.33
CA GLY A 42 -3.55 -7.13 -3.74
C GLY A 42 -2.83 -8.25 -3.01
N GLN A 43 -3.55 -9.11 -2.31
CA GLN A 43 -2.98 -10.28 -1.68
C GLN A 43 -2.30 -11.19 -2.70
N THR A 44 -2.95 -11.47 -3.81
CA THR A 44 -2.38 -12.29 -4.87
C THR A 44 -1.09 -11.67 -5.41
N ILE A 45 -1.10 -10.38 -5.70
CA ILE A 45 0.08 -9.69 -6.22
C ILE A 45 1.21 -9.68 -5.20
N ALA A 46 0.90 -9.37 -3.94
CA ALA A 46 1.90 -9.28 -2.88
C ALA A 46 2.58 -10.64 -2.61
N GLN A 47 1.84 -11.72 -2.70
CA GLN A 47 2.34 -13.06 -2.41
C GLN A 47 3.01 -13.73 -3.60
N SER A 48 2.54 -13.45 -4.82
CA SER A 48 3.03 -14.14 -6.02
C SER A 48 4.04 -13.32 -6.82
N GLY A 49 3.96 -12.01 -6.73
CA GLY A 49 4.76 -11.11 -7.53
C GLY A 49 4.32 -11.03 -8.98
N GLN A 50 4.56 -9.88 -9.59
CA GLN A 50 4.36 -9.71 -11.03
C GLN A 50 5.72 -9.77 -11.71
N GLY A 51 6.01 -10.87 -12.38
CA GLY A 51 7.32 -11.10 -12.98
C GLY A 51 8.14 -12.11 -12.21
N GLY A 52 7.55 -12.77 -11.24
CA GLY A 52 8.15 -13.88 -10.51
C GLY A 52 8.15 -13.71 -9.00
N PRO A 53 8.34 -14.81 -8.27
CA PRO A 53 8.29 -14.78 -6.79
C PRO A 53 9.31 -13.84 -6.14
N ALA A 54 10.46 -13.61 -6.79
CA ALA A 54 11.49 -12.73 -6.25
C ALA A 54 11.04 -11.27 -6.21
N LEU A 55 9.99 -10.91 -6.99
CA LEU A 55 9.41 -9.58 -7.02
C LEU A 55 8.16 -9.47 -6.16
N ALA A 56 7.80 -10.50 -5.43
CA ALA A 56 6.68 -10.46 -4.49
C ALA A 56 7.04 -9.58 -3.29
N CYS A 57 6.07 -8.81 -2.83
CA CYS A 57 6.28 -7.93 -1.66
C CYS A 57 6.75 -8.74 -0.46
N VAL A 58 6.15 -9.93 -0.27
CA VAL A 58 6.48 -10.79 0.88
C VAL A 58 7.91 -11.30 0.84
N ALA A 59 8.54 -11.36 -0.34
CA ALA A 59 9.91 -11.86 -0.47
C ALA A 59 10.92 -11.04 0.33
N CYS A 60 10.68 -9.74 0.45
CA CYS A 60 11.57 -8.83 1.17
C CYS A 60 10.93 -8.27 2.43
N HIS A 61 9.63 -7.92 2.37
CA HIS A 61 8.93 -7.28 3.48
C HIS A 61 8.35 -8.27 4.52
N GLY A 62 8.50 -9.58 4.29
CA GLY A 62 7.99 -10.61 5.19
C GLY A 62 6.59 -11.08 4.80
N THR A 63 6.23 -12.29 5.23
CA THR A 63 4.95 -12.91 4.87
C THR A 63 3.74 -12.14 5.36
N ASP A 64 3.89 -11.41 6.47
CA ASP A 64 2.85 -10.58 7.05
C ASP A 64 3.06 -9.09 6.75
N LEU A 65 4.05 -8.75 5.91
CA LEU A 65 4.42 -7.39 5.53
C LEU A 65 4.81 -6.51 6.73
N ARG A 66 5.28 -7.11 7.81
CA ARG A 66 5.72 -6.36 8.99
C ARG A 66 7.17 -5.92 8.94
N GLY A 67 7.84 -6.20 7.84
CA GLY A 67 9.23 -5.81 7.65
C GLY A 67 10.21 -6.88 8.12
N VAL A 68 11.44 -6.76 7.67
CA VAL A 68 12.55 -7.65 8.06
C VAL A 68 13.80 -6.79 8.16
N GLY A 69 14.38 -6.68 9.35
CA GLY A 69 15.59 -5.88 9.54
C GLY A 69 15.38 -4.43 9.12
N VAL A 70 16.19 -3.96 8.15
CA VAL A 70 16.10 -2.59 7.64
C VAL A 70 14.99 -2.42 6.59
N ILE A 71 14.39 -3.51 6.12
CA ILE A 71 13.29 -3.46 5.16
C ILE A 71 12.02 -3.10 5.93
N PRO A 72 11.34 -2.00 5.54
CA PRO A 72 10.31 -1.42 6.38
C PRO A 72 9.02 -2.23 6.42
N PRO A 73 8.24 -2.10 7.48
CA PRO A 73 6.91 -2.69 7.57
C PRO A 73 5.93 -1.92 6.68
N LEU A 74 4.99 -2.64 6.09
CA LEU A 74 3.92 -2.09 5.26
C LEU A 74 2.56 -2.32 5.89
N ALA A 75 2.43 -3.37 6.71
CA ALA A 75 1.17 -3.76 7.31
C ALA A 75 0.55 -2.63 8.12
N GLY A 76 -0.73 -2.36 7.85
CA GLY A 76 -1.50 -1.35 8.57
C GLY A 76 -1.20 0.09 8.21
N ARG A 77 -0.30 0.34 7.26
CA ARG A 77 0.00 1.69 6.83
C ARG A 77 -1.10 2.23 5.92
N SER A 78 -1.19 3.56 5.85
CA SER A 78 -2.13 4.24 4.97
C SER A 78 -1.97 3.78 3.52
N PRO A 79 -3.05 3.35 2.86
CA PRO A 79 -2.94 2.93 1.46
C PRO A 79 -2.55 4.07 0.53
N THR A 80 -2.98 5.29 0.80
CA THR A 80 -2.58 6.46 0.01
C THR A 80 -1.07 6.69 0.11
N TYR A 81 -0.51 6.55 1.32
CA TYR A 81 0.93 6.65 1.51
C TYR A 81 1.67 5.59 0.70
N ILE A 82 1.20 4.34 0.75
CA ILE A 82 1.84 3.23 0.02
C ILE A 82 1.81 3.51 -1.49
N VAL A 83 0.68 3.92 -2.04
CA VAL A 83 0.58 4.23 -3.48
C VAL A 83 1.54 5.34 -3.86
N ARG A 84 1.64 6.39 -3.05
CA ARG A 84 2.58 7.48 -3.32
C ARG A 84 4.02 7.00 -3.37
N GLN A 85 4.40 6.10 -2.47
CA GLN A 85 5.75 5.55 -2.47
C GLN A 85 6.00 4.67 -3.69
N LEU A 86 5.06 3.83 -4.06
CA LEU A 86 5.19 2.99 -5.25
C LEU A 86 5.33 3.84 -6.51
N LEU A 87 4.55 4.91 -6.64
CA LEU A 87 4.67 5.84 -7.76
C LEU A 87 6.03 6.56 -7.75
N ALA A 88 6.51 6.95 -6.57
CA ALA A 88 7.80 7.62 -6.45
C ALA A 88 8.95 6.71 -6.92
N PHE A 89 8.90 5.43 -6.61
CA PHE A 89 9.89 4.47 -7.13
C PHE A 89 9.78 4.35 -8.64
N ARG A 90 8.57 4.29 -9.19
CA ARG A 90 8.37 4.12 -10.62
C ARG A 90 8.82 5.32 -11.43
N THR A 91 8.58 6.52 -10.92
CA THR A 91 8.97 7.76 -11.62
C THR A 91 10.43 8.12 -11.39
N GLY A 92 11.13 7.42 -10.51
CA GLY A 92 12.51 7.71 -10.18
C GLY A 92 12.69 8.78 -9.11
N ALA A 93 11.60 9.32 -8.55
CA ALA A 93 11.67 10.28 -7.46
C ALA A 93 12.30 9.68 -6.20
N ARG A 94 12.20 8.36 -6.02
CA ARG A 94 12.91 7.61 -5.00
C ARG A 94 13.73 6.52 -5.68
N SER A 95 14.96 6.84 -6.06
CA SER A 95 15.83 5.91 -6.78
C SER A 95 17.11 5.58 -6.04
N ALA A 96 17.42 6.32 -4.98
CA ALA A 96 18.64 6.09 -4.21
C ALA A 96 18.45 4.95 -3.19
N GLU A 97 19.59 4.33 -2.80
CA GLU A 97 19.57 3.36 -1.72
C GLU A 97 19.02 3.99 -0.43
N PRO A 98 18.29 3.22 0.40
CA PRO A 98 18.03 1.78 0.24
C PRO A 98 16.78 1.46 -0.60
N GLY A 99 16.16 2.44 -1.23
CA GLY A 99 14.91 2.24 -1.98
C GLY A 99 15.09 1.66 -3.37
N ALA A 100 16.30 1.67 -3.92
CA ALA A 100 16.56 1.24 -5.29
C ALA A 100 16.03 -0.18 -5.62
N PRO A 101 16.09 -1.17 -4.70
CA PRO A 101 15.55 -2.50 -5.00
C PRO A 101 14.06 -2.55 -5.29
N MET A 102 13.32 -1.49 -4.91
CA MET A 102 11.89 -1.41 -5.23
C MET A 102 11.62 -1.07 -6.69
N MET A 103 12.59 -0.53 -7.41
CA MET A 103 12.36 -0.09 -8.79
C MET A 103 11.95 -1.23 -9.73
N PRO A 104 12.62 -2.39 -9.74
CA PRO A 104 12.16 -3.50 -10.59
C PRO A 104 10.81 -4.05 -10.13
N VAL A 105 10.49 -3.97 -8.85
CA VAL A 105 9.20 -4.44 -8.33
C VAL A 105 8.05 -3.65 -8.94
N VAL A 106 8.18 -2.33 -8.97
CA VAL A 106 7.09 -1.45 -9.45
C VAL A 106 7.07 -1.30 -10.97
N ALA A 107 8.12 -1.70 -11.67
CA ALA A 107 8.25 -1.45 -13.10
C ALA A 107 7.10 -2.02 -13.93
N ARG A 108 6.53 -3.14 -13.50
CA ARG A 108 5.44 -3.82 -14.20
C ARG A 108 4.07 -3.57 -13.60
N MET A 109 3.99 -2.77 -12.55
CA MET A 109 2.73 -2.54 -11.86
C MET A 109 1.95 -1.41 -12.53
N SER A 110 0.67 -1.66 -12.79
CA SER A 110 -0.27 -0.60 -13.14
C SER A 110 -0.65 0.19 -11.89
N VAL A 111 -1.30 1.34 -12.06
CA VAL A 111 -1.84 2.08 -10.93
C VAL A 111 -2.88 1.23 -10.19
N ASP A 112 -3.69 0.46 -10.91
CA ASP A 112 -4.65 -0.46 -10.29
C ASP A 112 -3.94 -1.51 -9.44
N ASP A 113 -2.81 -2.04 -9.91
CA ASP A 113 -2.02 -2.98 -9.13
C ASP A 113 -1.50 -2.33 -7.84
N MET A 114 -1.03 -1.10 -7.93
CA MET A 114 -0.54 -0.36 -6.78
C MET A 114 -1.63 -0.11 -5.75
N ILE A 115 -2.83 0.26 -6.20
CA ILE A 115 -3.98 0.43 -5.33
C ILE A 115 -4.34 -0.89 -4.65
N ALA A 116 -4.31 -1.98 -5.39
CA ALA A 116 -4.64 -3.29 -4.86
C ALA A 116 -3.66 -3.74 -3.78
N VAL A 117 -2.35 -3.65 -4.02
CA VAL A 117 -1.36 -4.06 -3.01
C VAL A 117 -1.38 -3.13 -1.81
N ALA A 118 -1.65 -1.84 -2.03
CA ALA A 118 -1.78 -0.87 -0.94
C ALA A 118 -3.00 -1.21 -0.07
N ALA A 119 -4.11 -1.57 -0.69
CA ALA A 119 -5.32 -1.96 0.03
C ALA A 119 -5.08 -3.22 0.88
N TYR A 120 -4.40 -4.21 0.31
CA TYR A 120 -4.07 -5.43 1.04
C TYR A 120 -3.17 -5.13 2.23
N ALA A 121 -2.07 -4.41 2.01
CA ALA A 121 -1.13 -4.07 3.08
C ALA A 121 -1.83 -3.29 4.20
N ALA A 122 -2.64 -2.30 3.84
CA ALA A 122 -3.37 -1.49 4.81
C ALA A 122 -4.37 -2.31 5.64
N SER A 123 -4.88 -3.41 5.09
CA SER A 123 -5.85 -4.27 5.77
C SER A 123 -5.23 -5.16 6.85
N LEU A 124 -3.91 -5.29 6.86
CA LEU A 124 -3.21 -6.16 7.79
C LEU A 124 -2.96 -5.46 9.12
N GLU A 125 -2.91 -6.25 10.18
CA GLU A 125 -2.52 -5.73 11.49
C GLU A 125 -1.06 -5.24 11.45
N PRO A 126 -0.81 -4.06 11.98
CA PRO A 126 0.55 -3.49 11.99
C PRO A 126 1.52 -4.32 12.81
#